data_6c7f1325a3b8706e6cde7cbc98ccb1ac
#
_entry.id   6c7f1325a3b8706e6cde7cbc98ccb1ac
#
_cell.length_a   1.000
_cell.length_b   1.000
_cell.length_c   1.000
_cell.angle_alpha   90.00
_cell.angle_beta   90.00
_cell.angle_gamma   90.00
#
_symmetry.space_group_name_H-M   'P 1'
#
loop_
_entity.id
_entity.type
_entity.pdbx_description
1 polymer ?
#
loop_
_entity_poly.entity_id
_entity_poly.type
_entity_poly.pdbx_seq_one_letter_code
_entity_poly.pdbx_strand_id
1 'polypeptide(L)'
;MRAGIAALTTSFATALAVGAPAAPVRYEAPPETARLAPGEGSDLAQAHCLVCHSADYVITQPRGFPNPTAFWTAEVAKMRKAYGAQLTDEESAKIVAYLVAAYGK
;
A
#
# COMPACT_ATOMS: atom_id res chain seq x y z
N MET A 1 -30.46 -45.99 -57.46
CA MET A 1 -30.79 -44.75 -56.75
C MET A 1 -29.69 -44.48 -55.72
N ARG A 2 -28.86 -43.50 -55.94
CA ARG A 2 -27.81 -43.06 -54.97
C ARG A 2 -28.22 -41.70 -54.44
N ALA A 3 -28.57 -41.65 -53.15
CA ALA A 3 -28.87 -40.40 -52.46
C ALA A 3 -27.56 -39.74 -52.04
N GLY A 4 -27.26 -38.56 -52.54
CA GLY A 4 -26.12 -37.76 -52.13
C GLY A 4 -26.49 -36.94 -50.89
N ILE A 5 -25.72 -37.14 -49.81
CA ILE A 5 -25.81 -36.31 -48.59
C ILE A 5 -24.96 -35.07 -48.80
N ALA A 6 -25.59 -33.90 -48.92
CA ALA A 6 -24.94 -32.61 -48.93
C ALA A 6 -24.58 -32.21 -47.51
N ALA A 7 -23.30 -32.14 -47.19
CA ALA A 7 -22.82 -31.64 -45.91
C ALA A 7 -22.80 -30.10 -45.94
N LEU A 8 -23.66 -29.45 -45.13
CA LEU A 8 -23.61 -28.02 -44.84
C LEU A 8 -22.49 -27.76 -43.86
N THR A 9 -21.40 -27.15 -44.29
CA THR A 9 -20.36 -26.62 -43.42
C THR A 9 -20.74 -25.21 -42.97
N THR A 10 -21.17 -25.07 -41.71
CA THR A 10 -21.44 -23.79 -41.07
C THR A 10 -20.11 -23.17 -40.59
N SER A 11 -19.61 -22.18 -41.31
CA SER A 11 -18.44 -21.42 -40.84
C SER A 11 -18.83 -20.45 -39.74
N PHE A 12 -18.33 -20.70 -38.54
CA PHE A 12 -18.45 -19.78 -37.38
C PHE A 12 -17.37 -18.72 -37.52
N ALA A 13 -17.73 -17.50 -37.95
CA ALA A 13 -16.84 -16.35 -37.94
C ALA A 13 -16.78 -15.81 -36.48
N THR A 14 -15.67 -16.06 -35.80
CA THR A 14 -15.38 -15.48 -34.47
C THR A 14 -14.92 -14.03 -34.68
N ALA A 15 -15.82 -13.07 -34.44
CA ALA A 15 -15.45 -11.65 -34.43
C ALA A 15 -14.65 -11.38 -33.14
N LEU A 16 -13.34 -11.15 -33.27
CA LEU A 16 -12.49 -10.62 -32.23
C LEU A 16 -12.88 -9.15 -31.99
N ALA A 17 -13.60 -8.89 -30.90
CA ALA A 17 -13.85 -7.53 -30.45
C ALA A 17 -12.54 -6.94 -29.95
N VAL A 18 -11.88 -6.15 -30.78
CA VAL A 18 -10.73 -5.32 -30.36
C VAL A 18 -11.30 -4.20 -29.49
N GLY A 19 -11.13 -4.33 -28.19
CA GLY A 19 -11.51 -3.28 -27.23
C GLY A 19 -10.81 -1.97 -27.60
N ALA A 20 -11.56 -0.86 -27.61
CA ALA A 20 -10.96 0.47 -27.79
C ALA A 20 -9.90 0.73 -26.70
N PRO A 21 -8.76 1.32 -27.01
CA PRO A 21 -7.76 1.67 -26.01
C PRO A 21 -8.39 2.62 -25.00
N ALA A 22 -8.19 2.33 -23.71
CA ALA A 22 -8.67 3.20 -22.64
C ALA A 22 -8.01 4.57 -22.76
N ALA A 23 -8.81 5.63 -22.72
CA ALA A 23 -8.26 6.99 -22.70
C ALA A 23 -7.49 7.25 -21.39
N PRO A 24 -6.36 7.98 -21.44
CA PRO A 24 -5.63 8.32 -20.22
C PRO A 24 -6.52 9.16 -19.29
N VAL A 25 -6.60 8.75 -18.02
CA VAL A 25 -7.32 9.47 -16.98
C VAL A 25 -6.35 10.41 -16.27
N ARG A 26 -6.67 11.71 -16.26
CA ARG A 26 -5.93 12.67 -15.45
C ARG A 26 -6.43 12.56 -14.01
N TYR A 27 -5.59 11.97 -13.14
CA TYR A 27 -5.88 11.86 -11.72
C TYR A 27 -5.18 13.00 -10.97
N GLU A 28 -5.95 13.75 -10.20
CA GLU A 28 -5.41 14.69 -9.22
C GLU A 28 -5.62 14.08 -7.84
N ALA A 29 -4.52 13.79 -7.15
CA ALA A 29 -4.58 13.28 -5.80
C ALA A 29 -5.17 14.35 -4.86
N PRO A 30 -6.08 13.98 -3.95
CA PRO A 30 -6.56 14.92 -2.94
C PRO A 30 -5.39 15.38 -2.05
N PRO A 31 -5.46 16.58 -1.46
CA PRO A 31 -4.42 17.07 -0.57
C PRO A 31 -4.27 16.13 0.64
N GLU A 32 -3.03 15.79 0.99
CA GLU A 32 -2.73 15.00 2.18
C GLU A 32 -3.01 15.83 3.45
N THR A 33 -3.98 15.41 4.23
CA THR A 33 -4.40 16.09 5.46
C THR A 33 -4.05 15.31 6.72
N ALA A 34 -3.79 14.01 6.61
CA ALA A 34 -3.39 13.19 7.75
C ALA A 34 -2.02 13.64 8.29
N ARG A 35 -1.92 13.69 9.61
CA ARG A 35 -0.69 14.06 10.33
C ARG A 35 -0.44 13.07 11.46
N LEU A 36 0.81 12.82 11.73
CA LEU A 36 1.19 12.08 12.93
C LEU A 36 0.88 12.89 14.19
N ALA A 37 0.50 12.23 15.27
CA ALA A 37 0.23 12.88 16.55
C ALA A 37 1.46 13.65 17.04
N PRO A 38 1.30 14.84 17.64
CA PRO A 38 2.44 15.55 18.22
C PRO A 38 3.02 14.80 19.41
N GLY A 39 4.34 14.87 19.58
CA GLY A 39 5.04 14.22 20.68
C GLY A 39 6.54 14.17 20.43
N GLU A 40 7.30 13.77 21.43
CA GLU A 40 8.74 13.60 21.29
C GLU A 40 9.04 12.57 20.20
N GLY A 41 9.88 12.93 19.23
CA GLY A 41 10.21 12.10 18.07
C GLY A 41 9.23 12.17 16.90
N SER A 42 8.14 12.95 17.00
CA SER A 42 7.17 13.09 15.90
C SER A 42 7.79 13.68 14.64
N ASP A 43 8.69 14.67 14.77
CA ASP A 43 9.33 15.31 13.62
C ASP A 43 10.23 14.31 12.88
N LEU A 44 10.99 13.50 13.63
CA LEU A 44 11.80 12.43 13.07
C LEU A 44 10.93 11.38 12.34
N ALA A 45 9.85 10.95 12.98
CA ALA A 45 8.91 10.02 12.36
C ALA A 45 8.27 10.59 11.09
N GLN A 46 7.85 11.86 11.11
CA GLN A 46 7.31 12.53 9.93
C GLN A 46 8.32 12.59 8.79
N ALA A 47 9.57 12.99 9.08
CA ALA A 47 10.63 13.12 8.08
C ALA A 47 10.93 11.81 7.34
N HIS A 48 10.79 10.66 8.01
CA HIS A 48 11.11 9.36 7.43
C HIS A 48 9.89 8.56 6.96
N CYS A 49 8.79 8.59 7.70
CA CYS A 49 7.61 7.78 7.37
C CYS A 49 6.82 8.35 6.20
N LEU A 50 6.67 9.69 6.13
CA LEU A 50 5.80 10.33 5.14
C LEU A 50 6.47 10.53 3.77
N VAL A 51 7.69 10.05 3.59
CA VAL A 51 8.38 10.07 2.29
C VAL A 51 7.72 9.13 1.28
N CYS A 52 7.18 8.01 1.75
CA CYS A 52 6.68 6.93 0.89
C CYS A 52 5.16 6.76 0.92
N HIS A 53 4.50 7.12 2.01
CA HIS A 53 3.06 6.94 2.18
C HIS A 53 2.47 7.94 3.18
N SER A 54 1.14 8.04 3.20
CA SER A 54 0.38 8.89 4.11
C SER A 54 0.55 8.47 5.57
N ALA A 55 0.35 9.42 6.49
CA ALA A 55 0.26 9.16 7.93
C ALA A 55 -0.85 8.17 8.28
N ASP A 56 -1.86 8.00 7.42
CA ASP A 56 -2.95 7.03 7.62
C ASP A 56 -2.44 5.60 7.81
N TYR A 57 -1.35 5.22 7.15
CA TYR A 57 -0.72 3.90 7.35
C TYR A 57 -0.23 3.65 8.77
N VAL A 58 0.00 4.71 9.53
CA VAL A 58 0.40 4.65 10.94
C VAL A 58 -0.82 4.80 11.86
N ILE A 59 -1.63 5.84 11.64
CA ILE A 59 -2.71 6.20 12.56
C ILE A 59 -3.88 5.22 12.55
N THR A 60 -4.06 4.45 11.47
CA THR A 60 -5.11 3.44 11.33
C THR A 60 -4.67 2.04 11.76
N GLN A 61 -3.42 1.86 12.22
CA GLN A 61 -2.99 0.57 12.75
C GLN A 61 -3.84 0.15 13.95
N PRO A 62 -4.09 -1.16 14.14
CA PRO A 62 -4.79 -1.65 15.31
C PRO A 62 -4.13 -1.19 16.60
N ARG A 63 -4.91 -1.04 17.66
CA ARG A 63 -4.45 -0.59 18.98
C ARG A 63 -4.62 -1.69 20.02
N GLY A 64 -4.02 -1.47 21.19
CA GLY A 64 -4.20 -2.40 22.30
C GLY A 64 -3.44 -3.71 22.17
N PHE A 65 -2.32 -3.73 21.46
CA PHE A 65 -1.46 -4.90 21.42
C PHE A 65 -0.92 -5.23 22.83
N PRO A 66 -0.81 -6.51 23.17
CA PRO A 66 -0.20 -6.91 24.44
C PRO A 66 1.24 -6.43 24.59
N ASN A 67 1.96 -6.30 23.49
CA ASN A 67 3.32 -5.77 23.46
C ASN A 67 3.48 -4.76 22.32
N PRO A 68 3.10 -3.49 22.52
CA PRO A 68 3.19 -2.46 21.49
C PRO A 68 4.64 -2.18 21.07
N THR A 69 5.61 -2.34 21.96
CA THR A 69 7.03 -2.18 21.61
C THR A 69 7.47 -3.23 20.58
N ALA A 70 7.13 -4.49 20.80
CA ALA A 70 7.46 -5.55 19.84
C ALA A 70 6.78 -5.32 18.48
N PHE A 71 5.51 -4.90 18.49
CA PHE A 71 4.77 -4.59 17.28
C PHE A 71 5.45 -3.47 16.48
N TRP A 72 5.68 -2.30 17.10
CA TRP A 72 6.26 -1.17 16.40
C TRP A 72 7.73 -1.40 16.00
N THR A 73 8.49 -2.16 16.79
CA THR A 73 9.84 -2.59 16.39
C THR A 73 9.80 -3.43 15.11
N ALA A 74 8.85 -4.37 15.00
CA ALA A 74 8.71 -5.20 13.82
C ALA A 74 8.28 -4.37 12.60
N GLU A 75 7.36 -3.41 12.76
CA GLU A 75 6.91 -2.54 11.67
C GLU A 75 8.05 -1.64 11.16
N VAL A 76 8.79 -0.98 12.03
CA VAL A 76 9.95 -0.15 11.64
C VAL A 76 11.03 -1.01 10.98
N ALA A 77 11.30 -2.21 11.50
CA ALA A 77 12.25 -3.14 10.88
C ALA A 77 11.79 -3.58 9.48
N LYS A 78 10.50 -3.79 9.28
CA LYS A 78 9.91 -4.11 7.98
C LYS A 78 10.10 -2.97 6.99
N MET A 79 9.84 -1.72 7.39
CA MET A 79 10.08 -0.55 6.52
C MET A 79 11.54 -0.49 6.07
N ARG A 80 12.49 -0.73 6.97
CA ARG A 80 13.92 -0.73 6.64
C ARG A 80 14.31 -1.88 5.72
N LYS A 81 13.93 -3.10 6.05
CA LYS A 81 14.43 -4.32 5.40
C LYS A 81 13.70 -4.64 4.09
N ALA A 82 12.39 -4.47 4.06
CA ALA A 82 11.57 -4.84 2.91
C ALA A 82 11.32 -3.67 1.96
N TYR A 83 11.19 -2.46 2.49
CA TYR A 83 10.83 -1.26 1.70
C TYR A 83 11.96 -0.24 1.57
N GLY A 84 13.12 -0.51 2.17
CA GLY A 84 14.32 0.30 1.95
C GLY A 84 14.35 1.65 2.66
N ALA A 85 13.55 1.82 3.73
CA ALA A 85 13.58 3.06 4.51
C ALA A 85 14.99 3.31 5.08
N GLN A 86 15.51 4.50 4.80
CA GLN A 86 16.86 4.90 5.21
C GLN A 86 16.84 5.42 6.65
N LEU A 87 17.00 4.52 7.60
CA LEU A 87 17.01 4.79 9.03
C LEU A 87 18.24 4.14 9.66
N THR A 88 18.91 4.87 10.52
CA THR A 88 19.93 4.33 11.43
C THR A 88 19.26 3.52 12.55
N ASP A 89 20.05 2.76 13.30
CA ASP A 89 19.52 2.02 14.45
C ASP A 89 19.06 2.97 15.56
N GLU A 90 19.75 4.08 15.75
CA GLU A 90 19.38 5.12 16.72
C GLU A 90 18.06 5.81 16.35
N GLU A 91 17.89 6.20 15.09
CA GLU A 91 16.64 6.79 14.59
C GLU A 91 15.49 5.81 14.69
N SER A 92 15.72 4.54 14.36
CA SER A 92 14.71 3.49 14.49
C SER A 92 14.25 3.34 15.94
N ALA A 93 15.16 3.36 16.90
CA ALA A 93 14.81 3.27 18.32
C ALA A 93 13.98 4.48 18.79
N LYS A 94 14.34 5.70 18.37
CA LYS A 94 13.58 6.92 18.68
C LYS A 94 12.19 6.90 18.05
N ILE A 95 12.07 6.47 16.80
CA ILE A 95 10.78 6.34 16.11
C ILE A 95 9.91 5.29 16.81
N VAL A 96 10.44 4.13 17.18
CA VAL A 96 9.71 3.11 17.92
C VAL A 96 9.19 3.66 19.26
N ALA A 97 10.04 4.38 20.01
CA ALA A 97 9.62 4.99 21.27
C ALA A 97 8.46 5.97 21.09
N TYR A 98 8.54 6.82 20.07
CA TYR A 98 7.46 7.72 19.69
C TYR A 98 6.17 6.96 19.34
N LEU A 99 6.25 5.95 18.46
CA LEU A 99 5.07 5.18 18.02
C LEU A 99 4.40 4.44 19.19
N VAL A 100 5.18 3.91 20.11
CA VAL A 100 4.66 3.28 21.35
C VAL A 100 3.94 4.31 22.22
N ALA A 101 4.51 5.48 22.39
CA ALA A 101 3.92 6.54 23.20
C ALA A 101 2.63 7.09 22.60
N ALA A 102 2.61 7.33 21.29
CA ALA A 102 1.50 7.96 20.58
C ALA A 102 0.39 6.96 20.19
N TYR A 103 0.74 5.72 19.86
CA TYR A 103 -0.17 4.75 19.23
C TYR A 103 -0.18 3.36 19.89
N GLY A 104 0.52 3.17 21.00
CA GLY A 104 0.62 1.88 21.67
C GLY A 104 -0.58 1.49 22.56
N LYS A 105 -1.56 2.38 22.75
CA LYS A 105 -2.73 2.16 23.63
C LYS A 105 -3.99 1.90 22.85
#